data_fe9d63bc3c44b0c95e68eebc144d89b3
#
_entry.id   fe9d63bc3c44b0c95e68eebc144d89b3
#
_cell.length_a   1.000
_cell.length_b   1.000
_cell.length_c   1.000
_cell.angle_alpha   90.00
_cell.angle_beta   90.00
_cell.angle_gamma   90.00
#
_symmetry.space_group_name_H-M   'P 1'
#
loop_
_entity.id
_entity.type
_entity.pdbx_description
1 polymer ?
#
loop_
_entity_poly.entity_id
_entity_poly.type
_entity_poly.pdbx_seq_one_letter_code
_entity_poly.pdbx_strand_id
1 'polypeptide(L)'
;MLVVDASAIVRVIVAIPPADDVRARLDGDGDLAAPHLIDLEVLQALRRFVRHGDLTVDRARVAIDDFTDLDLTRYPHEAFLDRIWQLRDALSAYDAAYLALAEVLDVPLVTSDAALANVASTNADVELYAPAD
;
A
#
# COMPACT_ATOMS: atom_id res chain seq x y z
N MET A 1 -1.86 -1.95 -14.97
CA MET A 1 -0.94 -1.69 -13.83
C MET A 1 -1.59 -0.72 -12.85
N LEU A 2 -1.35 -0.91 -11.58
CA LEU A 2 -1.70 0.04 -10.53
C LEU A 2 -0.61 0.08 -9.46
N VAL A 3 -0.52 1.19 -8.73
CA VAL A 3 0.30 1.28 -7.51
C VAL A 3 -0.58 0.89 -6.33
N VAL A 4 -0.07 0.06 -5.44
CA VAL A 4 -0.76 -0.36 -4.22
C VAL A 4 0.08 0.01 -3.01
N ASP A 5 -0.54 0.57 -1.98
CA ASP A 5 0.18 0.88 -0.75
C ASP A 5 0.13 -0.26 0.28
N ALA A 6 0.93 -0.12 1.32
CA ALA A 6 1.01 -1.15 2.36
C ALA A 6 -0.31 -1.38 3.07
N SER A 7 -1.12 -0.33 3.27
CA SER A 7 -2.42 -0.46 3.98
C SER A 7 -3.37 -1.40 3.24
N ALA A 8 -3.45 -1.28 1.92
CA ALA A 8 -4.29 -2.14 1.10
C ALA A 8 -3.76 -3.58 1.07
N ILE A 9 -2.45 -3.75 0.90
CA ILE A 9 -1.82 -5.09 0.91
C ILE A 9 -2.06 -5.79 2.25
N VAL A 10 -1.86 -5.11 3.36
CA VAL A 10 -2.04 -5.70 4.71
C VAL A 10 -3.47 -6.18 4.90
N ARG A 11 -4.47 -5.42 4.44
CA ARG A 11 -5.86 -5.88 4.50
C ARG A 11 -6.07 -7.20 3.75
N VAL A 12 -5.44 -7.36 2.60
CA VAL A 12 -5.59 -8.55 1.77
C VAL A 12 -4.88 -9.77 2.40
N ILE A 13 -3.64 -9.60 2.84
CA ILE A 13 -2.85 -10.74 3.36
C ILE A 13 -3.26 -11.15 4.78
N VAL A 14 -3.76 -10.22 5.59
CA VAL A 14 -4.27 -10.53 6.94
C VAL A 14 -5.71 -11.05 6.85
N ALA A 15 -6.53 -10.42 6.03
CA ALA A 15 -7.92 -10.81 5.74
C ALA A 15 -8.82 -10.90 6.99
N ILE A 16 -8.58 -10.06 8.00
CA ILE A 16 -9.36 -9.98 9.23
C ILE A 16 -9.63 -8.49 9.54
N PRO A 17 -10.87 -7.98 9.25
CA PRO A 17 -11.96 -8.67 8.56
C PRO A 17 -11.61 -8.94 7.08
N PRO A 18 -12.37 -9.81 6.38
CA PRO A 18 -12.13 -10.06 4.96
C PRO A 18 -12.15 -8.79 4.13
N ALA A 19 -11.28 -8.74 3.12
CA ALA A 19 -11.07 -7.57 2.26
C ALA A 19 -11.37 -7.94 0.79
N ASP A 20 -12.57 -8.47 0.53
CA ASP A 20 -12.95 -9.00 -0.78
C ASP A 20 -12.95 -7.92 -1.86
N ASP A 21 -13.31 -6.68 -1.52
CA ASP A 21 -13.33 -5.53 -2.41
C ASP A 21 -11.91 -5.20 -2.93
N VAL A 22 -10.96 -5.08 -2.01
CA VAL A 22 -9.55 -4.79 -2.36
C VAL A 22 -8.96 -5.96 -3.15
N ARG A 23 -9.19 -7.18 -2.68
CA ARG A 23 -8.68 -8.39 -3.35
C ARG A 23 -9.17 -8.45 -4.80
N ALA A 24 -10.46 -8.25 -5.02
CA ALA A 24 -11.04 -8.25 -6.36
C ALA A 24 -10.41 -7.17 -7.25
N ARG A 25 -10.14 -5.98 -6.70
CA ARG A 25 -9.51 -4.89 -7.44
C ARG A 25 -8.07 -5.25 -7.84
N LEU A 26 -7.29 -5.81 -6.93
CA LEU A 26 -5.91 -6.19 -7.21
C LEU A 26 -5.84 -7.37 -8.19
N ASP A 27 -6.67 -8.37 -8.00
CA ASP A 27 -6.72 -9.55 -8.89
C ASP A 27 -7.17 -9.17 -10.30
N GLY A 28 -8.04 -8.19 -10.43
CA GLY A 28 -8.56 -7.74 -11.72
C GLY A 28 -7.54 -7.06 -12.61
N ASP A 29 -6.50 -6.43 -12.02
CA ASP A 29 -5.43 -5.79 -12.78
C ASP A 29 -4.25 -6.74 -13.03
N GLY A 30 -3.87 -7.51 -12.02
CA GLY A 30 -2.81 -8.52 -12.09
C GLY A 30 -1.39 -7.98 -12.14
N ASP A 31 -1.19 -6.66 -12.25
CA ASP A 31 0.12 -6.02 -12.41
C ASP A 31 0.26 -4.89 -11.38
N LEU A 32 0.96 -5.19 -10.30
CA LEU A 32 1.07 -4.32 -9.13
C LEU A 32 2.45 -3.66 -9.06
N ALA A 33 2.48 -2.40 -8.65
CA ALA A 33 3.70 -1.63 -8.46
C ALA A 33 3.71 -0.97 -7.08
N ALA A 34 4.88 -0.83 -6.50
CA ALA A 34 5.08 -0.12 -5.24
C ALA A 34 6.53 0.36 -5.10
N PRO A 35 6.80 1.37 -4.26
CA PRO A 35 8.17 1.68 -3.87
C PRO A 35 8.77 0.55 -3.03
N HIS A 36 10.10 0.44 -3.00
CA HIS A 36 10.80 -0.57 -2.21
C HIS A 36 10.40 -0.59 -0.73
N LEU A 37 10.03 0.56 -0.18
CA LEU A 37 9.66 0.68 1.24
C LEU A 37 8.45 -0.18 1.62
N ILE A 38 7.66 -0.66 0.66
CA ILE A 38 6.48 -1.47 0.96
C ILE A 38 6.84 -2.71 1.76
N ASP A 39 7.98 -3.34 1.50
CA ASP A 39 8.41 -4.54 2.23
C ASP A 39 8.50 -4.27 3.71
N LEU A 40 9.13 -3.15 4.08
CA LEU A 40 9.32 -2.78 5.48
C LEU A 40 8.03 -2.34 6.13
N GLU A 41 7.18 -1.62 5.42
CA GLU A 41 5.89 -1.18 5.96
C GLU A 41 4.95 -2.36 6.21
N VAL A 42 4.91 -3.33 5.31
CA VAL A 42 4.11 -4.54 5.51
C VAL A 42 4.61 -5.32 6.72
N LEU A 43 5.93 -5.56 6.82
CA LEU A 43 6.50 -6.27 7.96
C LEU A 43 6.27 -5.52 9.27
N GLN A 44 6.37 -4.20 9.27
CA GLN A 44 6.11 -3.38 10.45
C GLN A 44 4.64 -3.48 10.89
N ALA A 45 3.71 -3.51 9.95
CA ALA A 45 2.29 -3.69 10.27
C ALA A 45 2.04 -5.07 10.89
N LEU A 46 2.59 -6.12 10.31
CA LEU A 46 2.46 -7.49 10.85
C LEU A 46 3.10 -7.59 12.24
N ARG A 47 4.24 -6.95 12.47
CA ARG A 47 4.87 -6.87 13.79
C ARG A 47 3.94 -6.27 14.83
N ARG A 48 3.25 -5.16 14.48
CA ARG A 48 2.29 -4.53 15.40
C ARG A 48 1.13 -5.46 15.74
N PHE A 49 0.56 -6.14 14.74
CA PHE A 49 -0.51 -7.12 14.97
C PHE A 49 -0.09 -8.24 15.92
N VAL A 50 1.11 -8.79 15.74
CA VAL A 50 1.62 -9.83 16.62
C VAL A 50 1.84 -9.30 18.04
N ARG A 51 2.44 -8.13 18.18
CA ARG A 51 2.70 -7.53 19.50
C ARG A 51 1.43 -7.18 20.26
N HIS A 52 0.36 -6.81 19.56
CA HIS A 52 -0.94 -6.51 20.18
C HIS A 52 -1.79 -7.76 20.40
N GLY A 53 -1.32 -8.93 19.99
CA GLY A 53 -2.07 -10.18 20.14
C GLY A 53 -3.17 -10.40 19.11
N ASP A 54 -3.21 -9.61 18.05
CA ASP A 54 -4.22 -9.73 16.99
C ASP A 54 -3.90 -10.84 16.00
N LEU A 55 -2.62 -11.19 15.87
CA LEU A 55 -2.15 -12.32 15.07
C LEU A 55 -1.16 -13.16 15.86
N THR A 56 -1.18 -14.47 15.63
CA THR A 56 -0.09 -15.34 16.07
C THR A 56 1.13 -15.19 15.16
N VAL A 57 2.31 -15.56 15.63
CA VAL A 57 3.54 -15.58 14.83
C VAL A 57 3.35 -16.49 13.61
N ASP A 58 2.72 -17.65 13.78
CA ASP A 58 2.48 -18.58 12.68
C ASP A 58 1.55 -18.00 11.63
N ARG A 59 0.47 -17.30 12.05
CA ARG A 59 -0.44 -16.63 11.10
C ARG A 59 0.25 -15.49 10.36
N ALA A 60 1.11 -14.73 11.05
CA ALA A 60 1.90 -13.67 10.41
C ALA A 60 2.85 -14.25 9.37
N ARG A 61 3.44 -15.43 9.62
CA ARG A 61 4.30 -16.11 8.64
C ARG A 61 3.53 -16.44 7.37
N VAL A 62 2.29 -16.93 7.50
CA VAL A 62 1.42 -17.19 6.34
C VAL A 62 1.17 -15.91 5.55
N ALA A 63 0.90 -14.80 6.24
CA ALA A 63 0.71 -13.50 5.58
C ALA A 63 1.96 -13.05 4.82
N ILE A 64 3.15 -13.25 5.37
CA ILE A 64 4.41 -12.93 4.70
C ILE A 64 4.58 -13.78 3.43
N ASP A 65 4.28 -15.06 3.50
CA ASP A 65 4.36 -15.95 2.34
C ASP A 65 3.37 -15.50 1.24
N ASP A 66 2.14 -15.16 1.61
CA ASP A 66 1.16 -14.61 0.67
C ASP A 66 1.65 -13.30 0.03
N PHE A 67 2.30 -12.43 0.82
CA PHE A 67 2.88 -11.19 0.31
C PHE A 67 4.00 -11.46 -0.70
N THR A 68 4.90 -12.39 -0.40
CA THR A 68 6.01 -12.73 -1.31
C THR A 68 5.55 -13.40 -2.60
N ASP A 69 4.38 -14.04 -2.58
CA ASP A 69 3.79 -14.67 -3.76
C ASP A 69 3.07 -13.67 -4.69
N LEU A 70 2.86 -12.44 -4.26
CA LEU A 70 2.24 -11.42 -5.12
C LEU A 70 3.17 -11.03 -6.27
N ASP A 71 2.59 -10.84 -7.45
CA ASP A 71 3.30 -10.29 -8.61
C ASP A 71 3.42 -8.77 -8.46
N LEU A 72 4.42 -8.34 -7.71
CA LEU A 72 4.64 -6.96 -7.32
C LEU A 72 5.99 -6.48 -7.83
N THR A 73 5.98 -5.45 -8.69
CA THR A 73 7.20 -4.76 -9.14
C THR A 73 7.54 -3.64 -8.18
N ARG A 74 8.76 -3.66 -7.64
CA ARG A 74 9.27 -2.65 -6.72
C ARG A 74 10.11 -1.62 -7.46
N TYR A 75 9.92 -0.35 -7.12
CA TYR A 75 10.61 0.78 -7.74
C TYR A 75 11.45 1.53 -6.72
N PRO A 76 12.66 2.00 -7.08
CA PRO A 76 13.44 2.87 -6.21
C PRO A 76 12.75 4.25 -6.11
N HIS A 77 12.93 4.92 -4.97
CA HIS A 77 12.27 6.21 -4.71
C HIS A 77 13.16 7.43 -5.00
N GLU A 78 14.45 7.24 -5.22
CA GLU A 78 15.41 8.39 -5.31
C GLU A 78 15.06 9.37 -6.44
N ALA A 79 14.47 8.89 -7.52
CA ALA A 79 14.04 9.75 -8.62
C ALA A 79 12.86 10.66 -8.24
N PHE A 80 12.19 10.40 -7.12
CA PHE A 80 10.99 11.11 -6.67
C PHE A 80 11.24 12.04 -5.48
N LEU A 81 12.49 12.22 -5.04
CA LEU A 81 12.79 12.98 -3.82
C LEU A 81 12.21 14.39 -3.84
N ASP A 82 12.31 15.08 -4.96
CA ASP A 82 11.77 16.45 -5.08
C ASP A 82 10.24 16.45 -4.94
N ARG A 83 9.55 15.51 -5.60
CA ARG A 83 8.09 15.41 -5.52
C ARG A 83 7.64 15.02 -4.11
N ILE A 84 8.32 14.09 -3.48
CA ILE A 84 8.04 13.69 -2.09
C ILE A 84 8.17 14.90 -1.16
N TRP A 85 9.21 15.70 -1.32
CA TRP A 85 9.40 16.91 -0.53
C TRP A 85 8.31 17.95 -0.76
N GLN A 86 7.85 18.13 -2.02
CA GLN A 86 6.73 19.02 -2.34
C GLN A 86 5.44 18.63 -1.63
N LEU A 87 5.24 17.35 -1.35
CA LEU A 87 4.04 16.81 -0.70
C LEU A 87 4.11 16.82 0.84
N ARG A 88 5.18 17.35 1.43
CA ARG A 88 5.48 17.25 2.88
C ARG A 88 4.40 17.83 3.80
N ASP A 89 3.68 18.83 3.35
CA ASP A 89 2.62 19.45 4.17
C ASP A 89 1.33 18.64 4.18
N ALA A 90 1.15 17.76 3.20
CA ALA A 90 -0.05 16.95 3.05
C ALA A 90 0.15 15.50 3.51
N LEU A 91 1.35 14.93 3.32
CA LEU A 91 1.63 13.52 3.53
C LEU A 91 2.98 13.32 4.22
N SER A 92 3.11 12.20 4.95
CA SER A 92 4.41 11.69 5.34
C SER A 92 5.26 11.39 4.11
N ALA A 93 6.58 11.34 4.27
CA ALA A 93 7.47 10.98 3.17
C ALA A 93 7.17 9.57 2.64
N TYR A 94 6.76 8.66 3.53
CA TYR A 94 6.42 7.29 3.17
C TYR A 94 5.18 7.24 2.26
N ASP A 95 4.08 7.89 2.66
CA ASP A 95 2.86 7.95 1.86
C ASP A 95 3.08 8.70 0.54
N ALA A 96 3.86 9.79 0.59
CA ALA A 96 4.18 10.58 -0.59
C ALA A 96 4.96 9.77 -1.63
N ALA A 97 5.77 8.78 -1.22
CA ALA A 97 6.49 7.93 -2.16
C ALA A 97 5.54 7.11 -3.04
N TYR A 98 4.44 6.60 -2.48
CA TYR A 98 3.43 5.88 -3.25
C TYR A 98 2.72 6.80 -4.24
N LEU A 99 2.31 7.98 -3.79
CA LEU A 99 1.62 8.93 -4.65
C LEU A 99 2.52 9.41 -5.80
N ALA A 100 3.78 9.74 -5.50
CA ALA A 100 4.74 10.14 -6.51
C ALA A 100 4.97 9.05 -7.57
N LEU A 101 5.05 7.79 -7.14
CA LEU A 101 5.19 6.67 -8.07
C LEU A 101 3.97 6.54 -8.99
N ALA A 102 2.77 6.66 -8.43
CA ALA A 102 1.54 6.60 -9.22
C ALA A 102 1.47 7.73 -10.25
N GLU A 103 1.88 8.94 -9.87
CA GLU A 103 1.95 10.09 -10.78
C GLU A 103 2.92 9.82 -11.95
N VAL A 104 4.12 9.33 -11.65
CA VAL A 104 5.16 9.08 -12.67
C VAL A 104 4.75 7.96 -13.62
N LEU A 105 4.17 6.89 -13.11
CA LEU A 105 3.71 5.78 -13.93
C LEU A 105 2.37 6.06 -14.64
N ASP A 106 1.69 7.13 -14.24
CA ASP A 106 0.35 7.51 -14.75
C ASP A 106 -0.65 6.35 -14.61
N VAL A 107 -0.72 5.79 -13.41
CA VAL A 107 -1.62 4.68 -13.06
C VAL A 107 -2.36 4.99 -11.77
N PRO A 108 -3.49 4.30 -11.50
CA PRO A 108 -4.21 4.49 -10.24
C PRO A 108 -3.37 4.07 -9.03
N LEU A 109 -3.65 4.70 -7.89
CA LEU A 109 -3.14 4.30 -6.58
C LEU A 109 -4.29 3.69 -5.77
N VAL A 110 -4.15 2.44 -5.39
CA VAL A 110 -5.11 1.75 -4.52
C VAL A 110 -4.61 1.80 -3.08
N THR A 111 -5.44 2.31 -2.19
CA THR A 111 -5.11 2.49 -0.77
C THR A 111 -6.31 2.20 0.13
N SER A 112 -6.04 1.87 1.39
CA SER A 112 -7.05 1.82 2.46
C SER A 112 -6.85 2.96 3.47
N ASP A 113 -5.93 3.89 3.19
CA ASP A 113 -5.63 5.05 4.05
C ASP A 113 -6.27 6.31 3.48
N ALA A 114 -7.21 6.89 4.23
CA ALA A 114 -7.93 8.09 3.83
C ALA A 114 -7.01 9.30 3.61
N ALA A 115 -5.86 9.37 4.28
CA ALA A 115 -4.92 10.49 4.10
C ALA A 115 -4.43 10.59 2.66
N LEU A 116 -4.19 9.47 1.98
CA LEU A 116 -3.78 9.44 0.57
C LEU A 116 -4.90 9.88 -0.38
N ALA A 117 -6.16 9.70 0.00
CA ALA A 117 -7.30 10.05 -0.83
C ALA A 117 -7.63 11.55 -0.82
N ASN A 118 -7.06 12.32 0.11
CA ASN A 118 -7.42 13.72 0.34
C ASN A 118 -6.36 14.73 -0.11
N VAL A 119 -5.46 14.35 -0.99
CA VAL A 119 -4.41 15.25 -1.49
C VAL A 119 -4.96 16.06 -2.67
N ALA A 120 -5.05 17.39 -2.50
CA ALA A 120 -5.62 18.27 -3.52
C ALA A 120 -4.65 18.55 -4.69
N SER A 121 -3.34 18.44 -4.47
CA SER A 121 -2.31 18.85 -5.43
C SER A 121 -1.79 17.73 -6.31
N THR A 122 -2.59 16.67 -6.51
CA THR A 122 -2.20 15.53 -7.35
C THR A 122 -3.18 15.35 -8.50
N ASN A 123 -2.66 14.85 -9.62
CA ASN A 123 -3.46 14.38 -10.75
C ASN A 123 -3.60 12.85 -10.77
N ALA A 124 -3.05 12.15 -9.78
CA ALA A 124 -3.20 10.71 -9.67
C ALA A 124 -4.64 10.36 -9.29
N ASP A 125 -5.13 9.25 -9.85
CA ASP A 125 -6.43 8.69 -9.51
C ASP A 125 -6.26 7.79 -8.27
N VAL A 126 -6.68 8.27 -7.12
CA VAL A 126 -6.56 7.53 -5.85
C VAL A 126 -7.87 6.83 -5.55
N GLU A 127 -7.83 5.51 -5.48
CA GLU A 127 -8.97 4.66 -5.16
C GLU A 127 -8.89 4.25 -3.69
N LEU A 128 -9.81 4.75 -2.89
CA LEU A 128 -9.86 4.45 -1.45
C LEU A 128 -10.80 3.27 -1.16
N TYR A 129 -10.24 2.25 -0.53
CA TYR A 129 -10.97 1.08 -0.03
C TYR A 129 -10.88 1.05 1.49
N ALA A 130 -11.63 1.95 2.14
CA ALA A 130 -11.61 2.06 3.60
C ALA A 130 -12.21 0.81 4.25
N PRO A 131 -11.66 0.35 5.40
CA PRO A 131 -12.28 -0.74 6.16
C PRO A 131 -13.70 -0.35 6.58
N ALA A 132 -14.61 -1.33 6.58
CA ALA A 132 -15.94 -1.12 7.15
C ALA A 132 -15.83 -0.96 8.68
N ASP A 133 -16.58 -0.02 9.21
CA ASP A 133 -16.66 0.21 10.67
C ASP A 133 -17.45 -0.90 11.38
#